data_143caa119131a99ff5f0df68cac28986
#
_entry.id   143caa119131a99ff5f0df68cac28986
#
_cell.length_a   1.000
_cell.length_b   1.000
_cell.length_c   1.000
_cell.angle_alpha   90.00
_cell.angle_beta   90.00
_cell.angle_gamma   90.00
#
_symmetry.space_group_name_H-M   'P 1'
#
loop_
_entity.id
_entity.type
_entity.pdbx_description
1 polymer ?
#
loop_
_entity_poly.entity_id
_entity_poly.type
_entity_poly.pdbx_seq_one_letter_code
_entity_poly.pdbx_strand_id
1 'polypeptide(L)'
;MKLFRRLFHPLITFIGIQIVWILLLIFWIYWFLGRHQQLKELANKYQVEWLPETSDWLILTEGILLLVAILIGVYVIFLYWRRQASLNRAQRHFVNQVTHELKSPLASIQLHLETIQMRQPNQEQLQQFVKRMQGDSERLNGLISNLLTAGKIEHRGARLNLQQGNLSLMIESYLLGEKEKFPENGILRWEIEPGLSARFETEALETVLRNLLENATLYTDSPPIVSVQLTRNGEMAHLRFTDQGHGIPGKHQKKVFRIFYRIRHTGKSIRGSGLGLFIVRNVIRLHGGKVWIESPGSGKGTTFHLMIPLAEGQLDE
;
A
#
# COMPACT_ATOMS: atom_id res chain seq x y z
N MET A 1 -14.68 -33.53 4.80
CA MET A 1 -14.27 -32.20 5.27
C MET A 1 -13.76 -31.25 4.17
N LYS A 2 -13.03 -31.68 3.13
CA LYS A 2 -12.54 -30.79 2.04
C LYS A 2 -13.66 -30.26 1.12
N LEU A 3 -14.74 -31.03 0.90
CA LEU A 3 -15.87 -30.63 0.06
C LEU A 3 -16.72 -29.52 0.71
N PHE A 4 -16.98 -29.63 2.02
CA PHE A 4 -17.70 -28.63 2.81
C PHE A 4 -16.96 -27.25 2.81
N ARG A 5 -15.62 -27.24 2.86
CA ARG A 5 -14.81 -26.02 2.80
C ARG A 5 -14.81 -25.35 1.42
N ARG A 6 -15.10 -26.11 0.34
CA ARG A 6 -15.26 -25.56 -1.01
C ARG A 6 -16.65 -24.96 -1.24
N LEU A 7 -17.71 -25.58 -0.68
CA LEU A 7 -19.08 -25.05 -0.78
C LEU A 7 -19.27 -23.70 -0.04
N PHE A 8 -18.52 -23.47 1.05
CA PHE A 8 -18.51 -22.21 1.79
C PHE A 8 -17.45 -21.22 1.28
N HIS A 9 -16.97 -21.38 0.04
CA HIS A 9 -16.18 -20.32 -0.57
C HIS A 9 -17.12 -19.14 -0.82
N PRO A 10 -16.85 -17.94 -0.29
CA PRO A 10 -17.78 -16.81 -0.29
C PRO A 10 -18.28 -16.42 -1.69
N LEU A 11 -17.48 -16.68 -2.72
CA LEU A 11 -17.88 -16.46 -4.10
C LEU A 11 -18.94 -17.46 -4.57
N ILE A 12 -18.84 -18.73 -4.16
CA ILE A 12 -19.82 -19.79 -4.51
C ILE A 12 -21.14 -19.52 -3.79
N THR A 13 -21.06 -19.17 -2.50
CA THR A 13 -22.24 -18.81 -1.70
C THR A 13 -22.94 -17.58 -2.28
N PHE A 14 -22.17 -16.56 -2.67
CA PHE A 14 -22.71 -15.37 -3.32
C PHE A 14 -23.40 -15.69 -4.65
N ILE A 15 -22.75 -16.47 -5.53
CA ILE A 15 -23.35 -16.91 -6.79
C ILE A 15 -24.62 -17.73 -6.54
N GLY A 16 -24.60 -18.63 -5.54
CA GLY A 16 -25.77 -19.42 -5.17
C GLY A 16 -26.95 -18.54 -4.73
N ILE A 17 -26.70 -17.55 -3.89
CA ILE A 17 -27.73 -16.57 -3.48
C ILE A 17 -28.28 -15.82 -4.69
N GLN A 18 -27.42 -15.35 -5.60
CA GLN A 18 -27.86 -14.62 -6.81
C GLN A 18 -28.74 -15.51 -7.71
N ILE A 19 -28.37 -16.76 -7.91
CA ILE A 19 -29.17 -17.71 -8.70
C ILE A 19 -30.55 -17.92 -8.06
N VAL A 20 -30.62 -18.11 -6.74
CA VAL A 20 -31.91 -18.28 -6.03
C VAL A 20 -32.79 -17.03 -6.19
N TRP A 21 -32.22 -15.84 -6.07
CA TRP A 21 -32.95 -14.58 -6.27
C TRP A 21 -33.47 -14.41 -7.69
N ILE A 22 -32.67 -14.76 -8.70
CA ILE A 22 -33.08 -14.71 -10.11
C ILE A 22 -34.22 -15.71 -10.35
N LEU A 23 -34.13 -16.92 -9.81
CA LEU A 23 -35.19 -17.93 -9.93
C LEU A 23 -36.49 -17.47 -9.25
N LEU A 24 -36.39 -16.86 -8.06
CA LEU A 24 -37.52 -16.28 -7.35
C LEU A 24 -38.20 -15.16 -8.17
N LEU A 25 -37.39 -14.29 -8.80
CA LEU A 25 -37.88 -13.23 -9.66
C LEU A 25 -38.63 -13.79 -10.87
N ILE A 26 -38.04 -14.77 -11.56
CA ILE A 26 -38.67 -15.43 -12.71
C ILE A 26 -39.98 -16.12 -12.27
N PHE A 27 -39.94 -16.86 -11.14
CA PHE A 27 -41.12 -17.53 -10.60
C PHE A 27 -42.21 -16.52 -10.24
N TRP A 28 -41.89 -15.38 -9.62
CA TRP A 28 -42.81 -14.34 -9.22
C TRP A 28 -43.47 -13.69 -10.45
N ILE A 29 -42.70 -13.34 -11.51
CA ILE A 29 -43.21 -12.81 -12.76
C ILE A 29 -44.17 -13.82 -13.40
N TYR A 30 -43.79 -15.08 -13.51
CA TYR A 30 -44.62 -16.13 -14.10
C TYR A 30 -45.92 -16.32 -13.32
N TRP A 31 -45.84 -16.39 -12.00
CA TRP A 31 -47.02 -16.52 -11.13
C TRP A 31 -47.95 -15.32 -11.25
N PHE A 32 -47.40 -14.12 -11.28
CA PHE A 32 -48.17 -12.87 -11.43
C PHE A 32 -48.91 -12.82 -12.77
N LEU A 33 -48.22 -13.11 -13.88
CA LEU A 33 -48.84 -13.14 -15.22
C LEU A 33 -49.95 -14.19 -15.32
N GLY A 34 -49.73 -15.40 -14.78
CA GLY A 34 -50.73 -16.45 -14.73
C GLY A 34 -51.98 -16.07 -13.90
N ARG A 35 -51.77 -15.42 -12.76
CA ARG A 35 -52.83 -14.94 -11.88
C ARG A 35 -53.65 -13.83 -12.54
N HIS A 36 -52.96 -12.92 -13.21
CA HIS A 36 -53.59 -11.82 -13.96
C HIS A 36 -54.48 -12.36 -15.10
N GLN A 37 -54.03 -13.35 -15.85
CA GLN A 37 -54.86 -13.99 -16.91
C GLN A 37 -56.09 -14.68 -16.32
N GLN A 38 -55.97 -15.43 -15.24
CA GLN A 38 -57.11 -16.09 -14.56
C GLN A 38 -58.13 -15.08 -14.06
N LEU A 39 -57.70 -13.94 -13.51
CA LEU A 39 -58.57 -12.88 -13.05
C LEU A 39 -59.30 -12.22 -14.23
N LYS A 40 -58.66 -11.98 -15.35
CA LYS A 40 -59.31 -11.48 -16.59
C LYS A 40 -60.35 -12.45 -17.14
N GLU A 41 -60.07 -13.74 -17.20
CA GLU A 41 -61.02 -14.78 -17.63
C GLU A 41 -62.25 -14.83 -16.73
N LEU A 42 -62.05 -14.75 -15.40
CA LEU A 42 -63.15 -14.72 -14.44
C LEU A 42 -64.00 -13.45 -14.57
N ALA A 43 -63.38 -12.27 -14.72
CA ALA A 43 -64.06 -11.02 -14.91
C ALA A 43 -64.91 -11.01 -16.20
N ASN A 44 -64.40 -11.53 -17.30
CA ASN A 44 -65.15 -11.69 -18.55
C ASN A 44 -66.31 -12.67 -18.39
N LYS A 45 -66.16 -13.76 -17.65
CA LYS A 45 -67.18 -14.77 -17.42
C LYS A 45 -68.36 -14.25 -16.59
N TYR A 46 -68.08 -13.34 -15.63
CA TYR A 46 -69.11 -12.80 -14.72
C TYR A 46 -69.54 -11.37 -15.08
N GLN A 47 -69.10 -10.83 -16.24
CA GLN A 47 -69.45 -9.48 -16.76
C GLN A 47 -69.18 -8.37 -15.73
N VAL A 48 -68.07 -8.49 -14.95
CA VAL A 48 -67.68 -7.51 -13.95
C VAL A 48 -66.81 -6.44 -14.60
N GLU A 49 -67.33 -5.25 -14.82
CA GLU A 49 -66.67 -4.11 -15.46
C GLU A 49 -65.58 -3.42 -14.60
N TRP A 50 -65.28 -3.91 -13.41
CA TRP A 50 -64.48 -3.23 -12.37
C TRP A 50 -63.09 -3.77 -12.18
N LEU A 51 -62.31 -4.05 -13.23
CA LEU A 51 -60.87 -4.29 -13.08
C LEU A 51 -60.11 -3.07 -13.64
N PRO A 52 -59.51 -2.23 -12.77
CA PRO A 52 -58.65 -1.16 -13.26
C PRO A 52 -57.38 -1.77 -13.86
N GLU A 53 -57.26 -1.75 -15.19
CA GLU A 53 -56.14 -2.32 -15.95
C GLU A 53 -54.77 -1.71 -15.55
N THR A 54 -54.79 -0.51 -14.96
CA THR A 54 -53.59 0.23 -14.59
C THR A 54 -52.95 -0.20 -13.26
N SER A 55 -53.76 -0.75 -12.32
CA SER A 55 -53.27 -1.10 -10.96
C SER A 55 -52.32 -2.31 -10.95
N ASP A 56 -52.55 -3.27 -11.85
CA ASP A 56 -51.77 -4.52 -11.84
C ASP A 56 -50.35 -4.35 -12.36
N TRP A 57 -50.18 -3.48 -13.39
CA TRP A 57 -48.86 -3.14 -13.91
C TRP A 57 -48.02 -2.33 -12.93
N LEU A 58 -48.63 -1.50 -12.07
CA LEU A 58 -47.94 -0.78 -11.01
C LEU A 58 -47.37 -1.75 -9.97
N ILE A 59 -48.15 -2.76 -9.53
CA ILE A 59 -47.69 -3.77 -8.57
C ILE A 59 -46.56 -4.59 -9.16
N LEU A 60 -46.65 -4.97 -10.45
CA LEU A 60 -45.55 -5.70 -11.11
C LEU A 60 -44.27 -4.87 -11.18
N THR A 61 -44.37 -3.61 -11.60
CA THR A 61 -43.19 -2.72 -11.71
C THR A 61 -42.57 -2.44 -10.35
N GLU A 62 -43.39 -2.19 -9.30
CA GLU A 62 -42.91 -1.98 -7.94
C GLU A 62 -42.18 -3.22 -7.40
N GLY A 63 -42.76 -4.43 -7.61
CA GLY A 63 -42.13 -5.66 -7.20
C GLY A 63 -40.80 -5.94 -7.91
N ILE A 64 -40.73 -5.69 -9.23
CA ILE A 64 -39.47 -5.81 -10.00
C ILE A 64 -38.43 -4.83 -9.48
N LEU A 65 -38.80 -3.55 -9.28
CA LEU A 65 -37.90 -2.53 -8.76
C LEU A 65 -37.31 -2.92 -7.38
N LEU A 66 -38.19 -3.41 -6.49
CA LEU A 66 -37.78 -3.84 -5.15
C LEU A 66 -36.79 -5.04 -5.22
N LEU A 67 -37.09 -6.02 -6.06
CA LEU A 67 -36.19 -7.20 -6.23
C LEU A 67 -34.86 -6.78 -6.84
N VAL A 68 -34.84 -5.89 -7.83
CA VAL A 68 -33.60 -5.37 -8.40
C VAL A 68 -32.81 -4.56 -7.38
N ALA A 69 -33.48 -3.73 -6.57
CA ALA A 69 -32.82 -2.98 -5.49
C ALA A 69 -32.15 -3.89 -4.47
N ILE A 70 -32.81 -4.99 -4.07
CA ILE A 70 -32.24 -5.99 -3.15
C ILE A 70 -31.01 -6.66 -3.80
N LEU A 71 -31.09 -7.02 -5.08
CA LEU A 71 -30.00 -7.67 -5.81
C LEU A 71 -28.77 -6.74 -5.89
N ILE A 72 -28.98 -5.45 -6.17
CA ILE A 72 -27.93 -4.44 -6.14
C ILE A 72 -27.36 -4.31 -4.72
N GLY A 73 -28.19 -4.25 -3.68
CA GLY A 73 -27.77 -4.16 -2.28
C GLY A 73 -26.89 -5.32 -1.88
N VAL A 74 -27.26 -6.55 -2.17
CA VAL A 74 -26.47 -7.75 -1.91
C VAL A 74 -25.14 -7.72 -2.66
N TYR A 75 -25.14 -7.26 -3.90
CA TYR A 75 -23.91 -7.10 -4.70
C TYR A 75 -22.96 -6.07 -4.08
N VAL A 76 -23.47 -4.94 -3.64
CA VAL A 76 -22.65 -3.89 -2.96
C VAL A 76 -22.07 -4.44 -1.66
N ILE A 77 -22.87 -5.14 -0.84
CA ILE A 77 -22.41 -5.77 0.39
C ILE A 77 -21.30 -6.79 0.10
N PHE A 78 -21.45 -7.60 -0.93
CA PHE A 78 -20.42 -8.55 -1.35
C PHE A 78 -19.11 -7.87 -1.75
N LEU A 79 -19.17 -6.78 -2.52
CA LEU A 79 -18.00 -6.00 -2.91
C LEU A 79 -17.30 -5.40 -1.69
N TYR A 80 -18.09 -4.85 -0.77
CA TYR A 80 -17.57 -4.31 0.50
C TYR A 80 -16.88 -5.40 1.33
N TRP A 81 -17.55 -6.53 1.52
CA TRP A 81 -17.01 -7.66 2.26
C TRP A 81 -15.72 -8.23 1.63
N ARG A 82 -15.68 -8.36 0.29
CA ARG A 82 -14.49 -8.78 -0.44
C ARG A 82 -13.32 -7.83 -0.22
N ARG A 83 -13.59 -6.53 -0.24
CA ARG A 83 -12.59 -5.49 0.04
C ARG A 83 -12.09 -5.60 1.48
N GLN A 84 -12.98 -5.75 2.44
CA GLN A 84 -12.65 -5.90 3.86
C GLN A 84 -11.82 -7.17 4.12
N ALA A 85 -12.20 -8.29 3.53
CA ALA A 85 -11.46 -9.53 3.65
C ALA A 85 -10.03 -9.45 3.09
N SER A 86 -9.83 -8.67 2.01
CA SER A 86 -8.49 -8.45 1.46
C SER A 86 -7.62 -7.59 2.37
N LEU A 87 -8.19 -6.56 3.00
CA LEU A 87 -7.51 -5.71 3.98
C LEU A 87 -7.12 -6.50 5.23
N ASN A 88 -8.03 -7.29 5.78
CA ASN A 88 -7.76 -8.14 6.96
C ASN A 88 -6.66 -9.18 6.68
N ARG A 89 -6.60 -9.76 5.47
CA ARG A 89 -5.51 -10.66 5.08
C ARG A 89 -4.18 -9.92 5.01
N ALA A 90 -4.17 -8.73 4.38
CA ALA A 90 -2.96 -7.90 4.27
C ALA A 90 -2.45 -7.51 5.67
N GLN A 91 -3.35 -7.13 6.58
CA GLN A 91 -3.01 -6.79 7.96
C GLN A 91 -2.45 -7.97 8.74
N ARG A 92 -3.04 -9.18 8.63
CA ARG A 92 -2.48 -10.38 9.28
C ARG A 92 -1.10 -10.75 8.73
N HIS A 93 -0.91 -10.68 7.41
CA HIS A 93 0.40 -10.89 6.80
C HIS A 93 1.44 -9.89 7.30
N PHE A 94 1.03 -8.63 7.44
CA PHE A 94 1.89 -7.58 7.99
C PHE A 94 2.33 -7.87 9.42
N VAL A 95 1.38 -8.15 10.35
CA VAL A 95 1.71 -8.44 11.74
C VAL A 95 2.69 -9.60 11.84
N ASN A 96 2.43 -10.70 11.12
CA ASN A 96 3.32 -11.86 11.09
C ASN A 96 4.72 -11.49 10.56
N GLN A 97 4.77 -10.66 9.52
CA GLN A 97 6.03 -10.27 8.89
C GLN A 97 6.83 -9.31 9.77
N VAL A 98 6.18 -8.28 10.33
CA VAL A 98 6.82 -7.35 11.28
C VAL A 98 7.38 -8.13 12.47
N THR A 99 6.60 -9.04 13.04
CA THR A 99 7.05 -9.89 14.15
C THR A 99 8.30 -10.69 13.75
N HIS A 100 8.32 -11.26 12.55
CA HIS A 100 9.49 -12.01 12.06
C HIS A 100 10.69 -11.10 11.81
N GLU A 101 10.48 -9.91 11.25
CA GLU A 101 11.56 -8.95 10.96
C GLU A 101 12.14 -8.30 12.22
N LEU A 102 11.34 -8.15 13.28
CA LEU A 102 11.84 -7.72 14.59
C LEU A 102 12.57 -8.84 15.33
N LYS A 103 12.08 -10.09 15.24
CA LYS A 103 12.67 -11.23 15.93
C LYS A 103 14.06 -11.60 15.41
N SER A 104 14.30 -11.46 14.11
CA SER A 104 15.59 -11.85 13.48
C SER A 104 16.78 -11.04 14.02
N PRO A 105 16.81 -9.68 13.96
CA PRO A 105 17.91 -8.89 14.50
C PRO A 105 18.02 -9.03 16.03
N LEU A 106 16.91 -9.15 16.75
CA LEU A 106 16.94 -9.38 18.20
C LEU A 106 17.62 -10.70 18.54
N ALA A 107 17.29 -11.79 17.84
CA ALA A 107 17.94 -13.09 18.03
C ALA A 107 19.43 -13.05 17.67
N SER A 108 19.82 -12.26 16.65
CA SER A 108 21.24 -12.06 16.29
C SER A 108 22.01 -11.34 17.40
N ILE A 109 21.43 -10.27 17.97
CA ILE A 109 22.02 -9.55 19.10
C ILE A 109 22.17 -10.47 20.30
N GLN A 110 21.12 -11.23 20.65
CA GLN A 110 21.17 -12.19 21.77
C GLN A 110 22.25 -13.25 21.56
N LEU A 111 22.35 -13.84 20.36
CA LEU A 111 23.37 -14.84 20.04
C LEU A 111 24.79 -14.29 20.18
N HIS A 112 25.05 -13.05 19.72
CA HIS A 112 26.34 -12.42 19.86
C HIS A 112 26.70 -12.13 21.33
N LEU A 113 25.71 -11.67 22.14
CA LEU A 113 25.88 -11.47 23.57
C LEU A 113 26.20 -12.79 24.29
N GLU A 114 25.44 -13.86 24.02
CA GLU A 114 25.70 -15.19 24.58
C GLU A 114 27.11 -15.72 24.17
N THR A 115 27.49 -15.50 22.89
CA THR A 115 28.80 -15.89 22.40
C THR A 115 29.95 -15.16 23.13
N ILE A 116 29.78 -13.85 23.38
CA ILE A 116 30.74 -13.04 24.13
C ILE A 116 30.88 -13.57 25.57
N GLN A 117 29.76 -13.89 26.22
CA GLN A 117 29.75 -14.40 27.59
C GLN A 117 30.39 -15.79 27.72
N MET A 118 30.11 -16.69 26.75
CA MET A 118 30.53 -18.08 26.84
C MET A 118 31.97 -18.34 26.34
N ARG A 119 32.44 -17.60 25.32
CA ARG A 119 33.65 -17.93 24.57
C ARG A 119 34.82 -16.96 24.77
N GLN A 120 34.66 -15.86 25.51
CA GLN A 120 35.70 -14.83 25.72
C GLN A 120 36.45 -14.51 24.41
N PRO A 121 35.80 -13.93 23.40
CA PRO A 121 36.39 -13.71 22.08
C PRO A 121 37.60 -12.77 22.18
N ASN A 122 38.54 -12.90 21.26
CA ASN A 122 39.63 -11.94 21.15
C ASN A 122 39.11 -10.54 20.77
N GLN A 123 39.97 -9.53 20.90
CA GLN A 123 39.60 -8.12 20.72
C GLN A 123 39.04 -7.82 19.31
N GLU A 124 39.57 -8.46 18.29
CA GLU A 124 39.09 -8.30 16.89
C GLU A 124 37.70 -8.91 16.70
N GLN A 125 37.48 -10.11 17.20
CA GLN A 125 36.15 -10.77 17.18
C GLN A 125 35.13 -9.99 18.00
N LEU A 126 35.50 -9.43 19.14
CA LEU A 126 34.65 -8.59 19.96
C LEU A 126 34.22 -7.34 19.22
N GLN A 127 35.14 -6.65 18.54
CA GLN A 127 34.80 -5.49 17.72
C GLN A 127 33.83 -5.84 16.57
N GLN A 128 34.05 -7.00 15.92
CA GLN A 128 33.13 -7.46 14.86
C GLN A 128 31.74 -7.77 15.41
N PHE A 129 31.62 -8.39 16.59
CA PHE A 129 30.30 -8.65 17.20
C PHE A 129 29.60 -7.36 17.60
N VAL A 130 30.32 -6.42 18.21
CA VAL A 130 29.76 -5.10 18.56
C VAL A 130 29.28 -4.37 17.32
N LYS A 131 30.05 -4.32 16.24
CA LYS A 131 29.66 -3.68 14.98
C LYS A 131 28.40 -4.31 14.38
N ARG A 132 28.28 -5.65 14.43
CA ARG A 132 27.08 -6.36 13.96
C ARG A 132 25.86 -6.06 14.82
N MET A 133 26.01 -6.07 16.15
CA MET A 133 24.91 -5.74 17.07
C MET A 133 24.45 -4.28 16.92
N GLN A 134 25.36 -3.35 16.68
CA GLN A 134 25.03 -1.96 16.37
C GLN A 134 24.19 -1.86 15.08
N GLY A 135 24.62 -2.53 14.00
CA GLY A 135 23.85 -2.57 12.74
C GLY A 135 22.47 -3.20 12.90
N ASP A 136 22.34 -4.27 13.70
CA ASP A 136 21.05 -4.89 14.00
C ASP A 136 20.15 -3.97 14.85
N SER A 137 20.73 -3.20 15.79
CA SER A 137 20.01 -2.19 16.60
C SER A 137 19.53 -1.02 15.75
N GLU A 138 20.36 -0.48 14.86
CA GLU A 138 19.96 0.59 13.92
C GLU A 138 18.82 0.13 13.02
N ARG A 139 18.89 -1.10 12.54
CA ARG A 139 17.84 -1.72 11.74
C ARG A 139 16.51 -1.84 12.50
N LEU A 140 16.56 -2.26 13.77
CA LEU A 140 15.38 -2.32 14.64
C LEU A 140 14.76 -0.94 14.82
N ASN A 141 15.56 0.08 15.08
CA ASN A 141 15.10 1.46 15.20
C ASN A 141 14.44 1.97 13.92
N GLY A 142 15.00 1.66 12.74
CA GLY A 142 14.39 1.97 11.45
C GLY A 142 13.02 1.31 11.25
N LEU A 143 12.88 0.03 11.61
CA LEU A 143 11.60 -0.68 11.55
C LEU A 143 10.56 -0.07 12.50
N ILE A 144 10.93 0.27 13.74
CA ILE A 144 10.05 0.90 14.73
C ILE A 144 9.61 2.28 14.25
N SER A 145 10.54 3.09 13.73
CA SER A 145 10.23 4.42 13.16
C SER A 145 9.24 4.33 12.00
N ASN A 146 9.44 3.36 11.11
CA ASN A 146 8.52 3.10 10.00
C ASN A 146 7.12 2.67 10.50
N LEU A 147 7.03 1.86 11.55
CA LEU A 147 5.77 1.46 12.16
C LEU A 147 5.03 2.64 12.79
N LEU A 148 5.74 3.47 13.57
CA LEU A 148 5.18 4.66 14.20
C LEU A 148 4.69 5.67 13.16
N THR A 149 5.48 5.90 12.11
CA THR A 149 5.10 6.79 11.01
C THR A 149 3.88 6.27 10.25
N ALA A 150 3.83 4.97 9.95
CA ALA A 150 2.66 4.36 9.33
C ALA A 150 1.40 4.47 10.20
N GLY A 151 1.53 4.25 11.51
CA GLY A 151 0.43 4.40 12.48
C GLY A 151 -0.08 5.85 12.59
N LYS A 152 0.84 6.82 12.64
CA LYS A 152 0.47 8.25 12.61
C LYS A 152 -0.31 8.61 11.33
N ILE A 153 0.12 8.10 10.18
CA ILE A 153 -0.49 8.38 8.87
C ILE A 153 -1.88 7.74 8.73
N GLU A 154 -2.13 6.55 9.30
CA GLU A 154 -3.44 5.88 9.22
C GLU A 154 -4.54 6.62 10.00
N HIS A 155 -4.19 7.42 11.00
CA HIS A 155 -5.17 8.22 11.72
C HIS A 155 -5.71 9.36 10.84
N ARG A 156 -7.05 9.42 10.73
CA ARG A 156 -7.73 10.54 10.06
C ARG A 156 -7.38 11.84 10.77
N GLY A 157 -6.61 12.71 10.10
CA GLY A 157 -6.16 14.00 10.65
C GLY A 157 -4.66 14.07 10.94
N ALA A 158 -3.85 13.10 10.48
CA ALA A 158 -2.40 13.21 10.55
C ALA A 158 -1.93 14.55 9.94
N ARG A 159 -1.27 15.35 10.76
CA ARG A 159 -0.66 16.62 10.33
C ARG A 159 0.83 16.55 10.63
N LEU A 160 1.63 17.02 9.69
CA LEU A 160 3.06 17.23 9.89
C LEU A 160 3.29 18.64 10.45
N ASN A 161 4.32 18.79 11.25
CA ASN A 161 4.78 20.11 11.69
C ASN A 161 5.69 20.71 10.62
N LEU A 162 5.06 21.27 9.57
CA LEU A 162 5.79 21.83 8.43
C LEU A 162 6.44 23.15 8.79
N GLN A 163 7.75 23.20 8.80
CA GLN A 163 8.56 24.39 8.98
C GLN A 163 9.21 24.80 7.65
N GLN A 164 9.35 26.10 7.43
CA GLN A 164 10.06 26.59 6.26
C GLN A 164 11.56 26.38 6.45
N GLY A 165 12.23 25.86 5.43
CA GLY A 165 13.64 25.56 5.48
C GLY A 165 14.26 25.39 4.09
N ASN A 166 15.58 25.32 4.06
CA ASN A 166 16.33 25.05 2.83
C ASN A 166 16.31 23.55 2.53
N LEU A 167 15.46 23.17 1.56
CA LEU A 167 15.28 21.78 1.14
C LEU A 167 16.56 21.21 0.51
N SER A 168 17.28 22.03 -0.26
CA SER A 168 18.54 21.63 -0.90
C SER A 168 19.58 21.22 0.13
N LEU A 169 19.82 22.05 1.13
CA LEU A 169 20.78 21.78 2.21
C LEU A 169 20.36 20.55 3.03
N MET A 170 19.08 20.41 3.33
CA MET A 170 18.60 19.25 4.09
C MET A 170 18.88 17.92 3.36
N ILE A 171 18.53 17.86 2.06
CA ILE A 171 18.72 16.63 1.25
C ILE A 171 20.21 16.35 1.09
N GLU A 172 21.03 17.37 0.79
CA GLU A 172 22.47 17.22 0.62
C GLU A 172 23.16 16.74 1.90
N SER A 173 22.86 17.35 3.03
CA SER A 173 23.41 16.96 4.34
C SER A 173 23.06 15.52 4.70
N TYR A 174 21.80 15.10 4.43
CA TYR A 174 21.37 13.73 4.64
C TYR A 174 22.16 12.75 3.78
N LEU A 175 22.28 13.01 2.47
CA LEU A 175 23.00 12.14 1.53
C LEU A 175 24.50 12.07 1.85
N LEU A 176 25.10 13.16 2.32
CA LEU A 176 26.49 13.18 2.76
C LEU A 176 26.71 12.25 3.98
N GLY A 177 25.83 12.30 4.98
CA GLY A 177 25.89 11.42 6.15
C GLY A 177 25.65 9.93 5.80
N GLU A 178 24.82 9.64 4.80
CA GLU A 178 24.56 8.26 4.36
C GLU A 178 25.68 7.72 3.44
N LYS A 179 26.47 8.58 2.81
CA LYS A 179 27.58 8.14 1.94
C LYS A 179 28.63 7.31 2.67
N GLU A 180 28.93 7.66 3.91
CA GLU A 180 29.91 6.90 4.74
C GLU A 180 29.41 5.52 5.13
N LYS A 181 28.08 5.35 5.22
CA LYS A 181 27.42 4.08 5.56
C LYS A 181 27.04 3.26 4.33
N PHE A 182 27.16 3.87 3.13
CA PHE A 182 26.81 3.19 1.89
C PHE A 182 27.79 2.02 1.62
N PRO A 183 27.33 0.89 1.02
CA PRO A 183 28.18 -0.25 0.74
C PRO A 183 29.49 0.13 0.02
N GLU A 184 30.64 -0.38 0.44
CA GLU A 184 31.98 -0.02 -0.07
C GLU A 184 32.12 -0.12 -1.59
N ASN A 185 31.45 -1.10 -2.21
CA ASN A 185 31.41 -1.28 -3.68
C ASN A 185 30.21 -0.58 -4.34
N GLY A 186 29.38 0.14 -3.58
CA GLY A 186 28.22 0.86 -4.10
C GLY A 186 28.59 2.27 -4.57
N ILE A 187 27.73 2.85 -5.39
CA ILE A 187 27.88 4.21 -5.91
C ILE A 187 26.66 5.03 -5.52
N LEU A 188 26.88 6.06 -4.70
CA LEU A 188 25.88 7.08 -4.38
C LEU A 188 26.33 8.44 -4.95
N ARG A 189 25.56 8.96 -5.91
CA ARG A 189 25.82 10.26 -6.56
C ARG A 189 24.61 11.14 -6.40
N TRP A 190 24.83 12.46 -6.28
CA TRP A 190 23.76 13.44 -6.26
C TRP A 190 24.14 14.73 -6.99
N GLU A 191 23.10 15.39 -7.47
CA GLU A 191 23.16 16.70 -8.10
C GLU A 191 21.97 17.49 -7.55
N ILE A 192 22.25 18.47 -6.69
CA ILE A 192 21.27 19.24 -5.96
C ILE A 192 21.31 20.67 -6.39
N GLU A 193 20.23 21.17 -6.98
CA GLU A 193 20.07 22.60 -7.27
C GLU A 193 20.01 23.37 -5.94
N PRO A 194 20.91 24.36 -5.73
CA PRO A 194 20.98 25.07 -4.47
C PRO A 194 19.82 26.03 -4.26
N GLY A 195 19.55 26.40 -3.00
CA GLY A 195 18.63 27.51 -2.67
C GLY A 195 17.14 27.18 -2.81
N LEU A 196 16.73 25.92 -2.95
CA LEU A 196 15.32 25.54 -2.98
C LEU A 196 14.76 25.56 -1.57
N SER A 197 13.82 26.49 -1.30
CA SER A 197 13.12 26.61 -0.02
C SER A 197 11.75 25.95 -0.11
N ALA A 198 11.38 25.17 0.94
CA ALA A 198 10.08 24.51 1.03
C ALA A 198 9.60 24.49 2.48
N ARG A 199 8.31 24.16 2.67
CA ARG A 199 7.79 23.87 4.01
C ARG A 199 7.77 22.35 4.20
N PHE A 200 8.56 21.86 5.15
CA PHE A 200 8.70 20.43 5.40
C PHE A 200 8.95 20.11 6.87
N GLU A 201 8.77 18.85 7.23
CA GLU A 201 9.20 18.25 8.48
C GLU A 201 10.44 17.39 8.21
N THR A 202 11.57 17.76 8.78
CA THR A 202 12.88 17.14 8.50
C THR A 202 12.87 15.64 8.72
N GLU A 203 12.43 15.16 9.89
CA GLU A 203 12.39 13.73 10.23
C GLU A 203 11.53 12.90 9.24
N ALA A 204 10.43 13.50 8.76
CA ALA A 204 9.57 12.84 7.79
C ALA A 204 10.24 12.70 6.43
N LEU A 205 10.92 13.76 5.94
CA LEU A 205 11.66 13.69 4.67
C LEU A 205 12.90 12.79 4.77
N GLU A 206 13.63 12.80 5.87
CA GLU A 206 14.72 11.84 6.13
C GLU A 206 14.19 10.40 6.09
N THR A 207 13.01 10.16 6.65
CA THR A 207 12.35 8.85 6.56
C THR A 207 12.03 8.46 5.11
N VAL A 208 11.65 9.42 4.25
CA VAL A 208 11.45 9.18 2.81
C VAL A 208 12.76 8.77 2.15
N LEU A 209 13.83 9.56 2.34
CA LEU A 209 15.14 9.29 1.74
C LEU A 209 15.70 7.94 2.19
N ARG A 210 15.63 7.66 3.49
CA ARG A 210 16.04 6.37 4.07
C ARG A 210 15.30 5.19 3.42
N ASN A 211 13.97 5.26 3.30
CA ASN A 211 13.20 4.18 2.67
C ASN A 211 13.55 3.97 1.19
N LEU A 212 13.91 5.04 0.46
CA LEU A 212 14.36 4.92 -0.93
C LEU A 212 15.77 4.31 -1.03
N LEU A 213 16.72 4.73 -0.16
CA LEU A 213 18.06 4.17 -0.11
C LEU A 213 18.04 2.69 0.31
N GLU A 214 17.28 2.34 1.36
CA GLU A 214 17.10 0.95 1.79
C GLU A 214 16.51 0.08 0.66
N ASN A 215 15.53 0.59 -0.08
CA ASN A 215 14.99 -0.13 -1.23
C ASN A 215 16.04 -0.35 -2.32
N ALA A 216 16.84 0.65 -2.65
CA ALA A 216 17.88 0.55 -3.66
C ALA A 216 18.96 -0.50 -3.30
N THR A 217 19.31 -0.61 -2.01
CA THR A 217 20.25 -1.62 -1.52
C THR A 217 19.62 -3.01 -1.41
N LEU A 218 18.35 -3.10 -1.07
CA LEU A 218 17.65 -4.37 -0.83
C LEU A 218 17.23 -5.08 -2.13
N TYR A 219 16.89 -4.32 -3.17
CA TYR A 219 16.36 -4.85 -4.43
C TYR A 219 17.39 -4.83 -5.56
N THR A 220 18.65 -5.14 -5.24
CA THR A 220 19.71 -5.37 -6.23
C THR A 220 20.49 -6.65 -5.90
N ASP A 221 20.98 -7.34 -6.91
CA ASP A 221 21.90 -8.49 -6.77
C ASP A 221 23.38 -8.06 -6.95
N SER A 222 23.60 -6.80 -7.35
CA SER A 222 24.92 -6.19 -7.59
C SER A 222 25.16 -5.07 -6.56
N PRO A 223 26.37 -4.54 -6.44
CA PRO A 223 26.61 -3.33 -5.67
C PRO A 223 25.63 -2.22 -6.07
N PRO A 224 24.95 -1.57 -5.10
CA PRO A 224 23.92 -0.60 -5.39
C PRO A 224 24.48 0.63 -6.10
N ILE A 225 23.82 1.06 -7.17
CA ILE A 225 24.11 2.30 -7.88
C ILE A 225 22.88 3.19 -7.78
N VAL A 226 23.06 4.33 -7.11
CA VAL A 226 21.98 5.29 -6.84
C VAL A 226 22.39 6.68 -7.33
N SER A 227 21.47 7.34 -8.03
CA SER A 227 21.60 8.75 -8.44
C SER A 227 20.42 9.55 -7.93
N VAL A 228 20.70 10.66 -7.24
CA VAL A 228 19.69 11.56 -6.70
C VAL A 228 19.85 12.94 -7.37
N GLN A 229 18.75 13.46 -7.93
CA GLN A 229 18.76 14.80 -8.55
C GLN A 229 17.63 15.63 -7.96
N LEU A 230 17.93 16.84 -7.53
CA LEU A 230 16.94 17.82 -7.10
C LEU A 230 17.00 19.03 -8.03
N THR A 231 15.87 19.37 -8.64
CA THR A 231 15.76 20.51 -9.56
C THR A 231 14.46 21.28 -9.31
N ARG A 232 14.44 22.55 -9.64
CA ARG A 232 13.22 23.35 -9.67
C ARG A 232 12.38 22.98 -10.90
N ASN A 233 11.08 22.80 -10.70
CA ASN A 233 10.11 22.60 -11.77
C ASN A 233 8.88 23.51 -11.51
N GLY A 234 8.96 24.75 -11.97
CA GLY A 234 7.98 25.78 -11.66
C GLY A 234 7.94 26.09 -10.16
N GLU A 235 6.75 25.94 -9.55
CA GLU A 235 6.53 26.14 -8.11
C GLU A 235 6.82 24.88 -7.27
N MET A 236 7.40 23.85 -7.87
CA MET A 236 7.69 22.59 -7.21
C MET A 236 9.18 22.28 -7.24
N ALA A 237 9.71 21.68 -6.18
CA ALA A 237 10.97 20.96 -6.20
C ALA A 237 10.73 19.56 -6.74
N HIS A 238 11.49 19.13 -7.72
CA HIS A 238 11.44 17.80 -8.30
C HIS A 238 12.65 16.99 -7.88
N LEU A 239 12.45 16.08 -6.95
CA LEU A 239 13.46 15.10 -6.53
C LEU A 239 13.29 13.82 -7.37
N ARG A 240 14.35 13.46 -8.10
CA ARG A 240 14.46 12.19 -8.83
C ARG A 240 15.44 11.28 -8.13
N PHE A 241 14.99 10.11 -7.75
CA PHE A 241 15.80 9.09 -7.09
C PHE A 241 15.83 7.86 -8.01
N THR A 242 16.99 7.57 -8.60
CA THR A 242 17.16 6.51 -9.61
C THR A 242 18.07 5.42 -9.06
N ASP A 243 17.61 4.17 -9.08
CA ASP A 243 18.38 2.98 -8.78
C ASP A 243 18.58 2.09 -10.01
N GLN A 244 19.61 1.25 -10.00
CA GLN A 244 19.87 0.22 -11.00
C GLN A 244 19.52 -1.19 -10.49
N GLY A 245 18.50 -1.29 -9.66
CA GLY A 245 18.04 -2.56 -9.09
C GLY A 245 17.16 -3.39 -10.02
N HIS A 246 16.37 -4.30 -9.41
CA HIS A 246 15.54 -5.27 -10.12
C HIS A 246 14.43 -4.65 -10.99
N GLY A 247 14.15 -3.35 -10.85
CA GLY A 247 13.06 -2.69 -11.54
C GLY A 247 11.67 -3.16 -11.11
N ILE A 248 10.64 -2.45 -11.56
CA ILE A 248 9.24 -2.70 -11.17
C ILE A 248 8.38 -2.91 -12.42
N PRO A 249 7.83 -4.13 -12.64
CA PRO A 249 6.94 -4.38 -13.76
C PRO A 249 5.71 -3.47 -13.74
N GLY A 250 5.24 -2.97 -14.89
CA GLY A 250 4.17 -1.98 -15.02
C GLY A 250 2.89 -2.30 -14.23
N LYS A 251 2.49 -3.60 -14.18
CA LYS A 251 1.32 -4.06 -13.40
C LYS A 251 1.42 -3.84 -11.90
N HIS A 252 2.63 -3.60 -11.37
CA HIS A 252 2.91 -3.40 -9.94
C HIS A 252 3.17 -1.93 -9.58
N GLN A 253 3.56 -1.05 -10.52
CA GLN A 253 4.00 0.32 -10.26
C GLN A 253 2.98 1.16 -9.45
N LYS A 254 1.68 1.02 -9.74
CA LYS A 254 0.62 1.68 -8.94
C LYS A 254 0.35 0.98 -7.60
N LYS A 255 0.70 -0.30 -7.48
CA LYS A 255 0.38 -1.13 -6.32
C LYS A 255 1.45 -1.09 -5.24
N VAL A 256 2.73 -0.85 -5.60
CA VAL A 256 3.86 -0.84 -4.64
C VAL A 256 3.74 0.24 -3.55
N PHE A 257 2.93 1.27 -3.79
CA PHE A 257 2.60 2.29 -2.79
C PHE A 257 1.44 1.91 -1.85
N ARG A 258 0.84 0.73 -2.04
CA ARG A 258 -0.19 0.26 -1.09
C ARG A 258 0.47 -0.29 0.15
N ILE A 259 -0.15 -0.04 1.29
CA ILE A 259 0.29 -0.60 2.57
C ILE A 259 0.44 -2.13 2.47
N PHE A 260 1.56 -2.65 2.98
CA PHE A 260 1.90 -4.08 3.02
C PHE A 260 2.04 -4.76 1.65
N TYR A 261 2.11 -4.00 0.56
CA TYR A 261 2.25 -4.58 -0.76
C TYR A 261 3.71 -4.94 -1.05
N ARG A 262 3.91 -6.16 -1.56
CA ARG A 262 5.22 -6.67 -1.98
C ARG A 262 5.10 -7.44 -3.28
N ILE A 263 6.11 -7.33 -4.12
CA ILE A 263 6.25 -8.17 -5.31
C ILE A 263 6.91 -9.47 -4.85
N ARG A 264 6.22 -10.60 -5.03
CA ARG A 264 6.78 -11.92 -4.76
C ARG A 264 7.66 -12.33 -5.93
N HIS A 265 8.95 -12.45 -5.71
CA HIS A 265 9.86 -13.08 -6.66
C HIS A 265 9.93 -14.57 -6.36
N THR A 266 9.77 -15.42 -7.40
CA THR A 266 9.94 -16.87 -7.31
C THR A 266 11.40 -17.18 -6.95
N GLY A 267 11.61 -17.82 -5.80
CA GLY A 267 12.93 -18.33 -5.40
C GLY A 267 13.74 -17.49 -4.39
N LYS A 268 13.44 -16.21 -4.18
CA LYS A 268 14.12 -15.38 -3.16
C LYS A 268 13.09 -14.69 -2.27
N SER A 269 13.15 -14.97 -0.97
CA SER A 269 12.40 -14.19 0.02
C SER A 269 13.19 -12.90 0.31
N ILE A 270 12.93 -11.85 -0.47
CA ILE A 270 13.52 -10.53 -0.17
C ILE A 270 12.88 -10.03 1.13
N ARG A 271 13.67 -9.65 2.11
CA ARG A 271 13.20 -9.14 3.42
C ARG A 271 12.58 -7.76 3.23
N GLY A 272 11.58 -7.37 4.06
CA GLY A 272 10.99 -6.03 4.05
C GLY A 272 9.52 -6.00 4.44
N SER A 273 9.10 -5.01 5.25
CA SER A 273 7.74 -4.88 5.81
C SER A 273 6.65 -4.52 4.79
N GLY A 274 7.03 -3.98 3.62
CA GLY A 274 6.09 -3.42 2.65
C GLY A 274 5.49 -2.08 3.10
N LEU A 275 6.11 -1.40 4.06
CA LEU A 275 5.72 -0.09 4.55
C LEU A 275 6.49 1.05 3.87
N GLY A 276 7.73 0.84 3.45
CA GLY A 276 8.61 1.92 3.01
C GLY A 276 7.99 2.81 1.93
N LEU A 277 7.56 2.25 0.81
CA LEU A 277 6.95 3.04 -0.27
C LEU A 277 5.55 3.60 0.09
N PHE A 278 4.80 2.93 0.96
CA PHE A 278 3.57 3.49 1.52
C PHE A 278 3.87 4.75 2.32
N ILE A 279 4.91 4.75 3.16
CA ILE A 279 5.36 5.91 3.94
C ILE A 279 5.80 7.02 2.98
N VAL A 280 6.67 6.72 2.01
CA VAL A 280 7.12 7.67 0.99
C VAL A 280 5.93 8.40 0.36
N ARG A 281 4.92 7.66 -0.12
CA ARG A 281 3.75 8.27 -0.76
C ARG A 281 2.95 9.16 0.19
N ASN A 282 2.73 8.72 1.41
CA ASN A 282 1.87 9.47 2.33
C ASN A 282 2.59 10.67 2.92
N VAL A 283 3.88 10.56 3.23
CA VAL A 283 4.69 11.71 3.68
C VAL A 283 4.71 12.79 2.60
N ILE A 284 5.04 12.44 1.34
CA ILE A 284 5.03 13.41 0.25
C ILE A 284 3.65 14.03 0.04
N ARG A 285 2.57 13.25 0.17
CA ARG A 285 1.20 13.78 0.10
C ARG A 285 0.87 14.74 1.24
N LEU A 286 1.33 14.47 2.46
CA LEU A 286 1.16 15.36 3.61
C LEU A 286 1.95 16.66 3.46
N HIS A 287 3.01 16.68 2.69
CA HIS A 287 3.74 17.87 2.25
C HIS A 287 3.06 18.62 1.08
N GLY A 288 1.85 18.21 0.65
CA GLY A 288 1.17 18.78 -0.52
C GLY A 288 1.74 18.32 -1.87
N GLY A 289 2.64 17.34 -1.85
CA GLY A 289 3.36 16.86 -3.02
C GLY A 289 2.72 15.65 -3.72
N LYS A 290 3.45 15.15 -4.73
CA LYS A 290 3.07 13.95 -5.50
C LYS A 290 4.28 13.03 -5.65
N VAL A 291 4.03 11.70 -5.74
CA VAL A 291 5.06 10.70 -6.03
C VAL A 291 4.56 9.71 -7.07
N TRP A 292 5.44 9.35 -7.99
CA TRP A 292 5.21 8.29 -8.97
C TRP A 292 6.52 7.57 -9.29
N ILE A 293 6.43 6.52 -10.10
CA ILE A 293 7.55 5.66 -10.47
C ILE A 293 7.60 5.54 -11.98
N GLU A 294 8.81 5.56 -12.51
CA GLU A 294 9.15 5.15 -13.86
C GLU A 294 10.13 3.97 -13.77
N SER A 295 9.77 2.85 -14.39
CA SER A 295 10.64 1.69 -14.52
C SER A 295 10.34 1.00 -15.84
N PRO A 296 11.37 0.78 -16.68
CA PRO A 296 11.20 0.08 -17.96
C PRO A 296 10.83 -1.40 -17.79
N GLY A 297 10.91 -1.92 -16.57
CA GLY A 297 10.59 -3.31 -16.25
C GLY A 297 11.66 -4.01 -15.43
N SER A 298 11.53 -5.34 -15.33
CA SER A 298 12.45 -6.16 -14.54
C SER A 298 13.90 -6.05 -15.04
N GLY A 299 14.83 -5.85 -14.10
CA GLY A 299 16.28 -5.78 -14.36
C GLY A 299 16.75 -4.44 -14.93
N LYS A 300 15.89 -3.43 -15.02
CA LYS A 300 16.22 -2.15 -15.66
C LYS A 300 16.20 -0.96 -14.70
N GLY A 301 16.23 -1.23 -13.39
CA GLY A 301 16.19 -0.19 -12.37
C GLY A 301 14.85 0.52 -12.22
N THR A 302 14.81 1.49 -11.33
CA THR A 302 13.61 2.29 -11.04
C THR A 302 13.99 3.74 -10.80
N THR A 303 13.18 4.66 -11.32
CA THR A 303 13.23 6.08 -10.97
C THR A 303 11.98 6.46 -10.18
N PHE A 304 12.18 6.93 -8.97
CA PHE A 304 11.15 7.53 -8.14
C PHE A 304 11.17 9.04 -8.36
N HIS A 305 10.01 9.60 -8.66
CA HIS A 305 9.80 11.02 -8.85
C HIS A 305 8.98 11.57 -7.69
N LEU A 306 9.51 12.56 -6.99
CA LEU A 306 8.86 13.23 -5.88
C LEU A 306 8.75 14.72 -6.18
N MET A 307 7.54 15.26 -6.09
CA MET A 307 7.28 16.70 -6.25
C MET A 307 6.91 17.27 -4.89
N ILE A 308 7.58 18.32 -4.45
CA ILE A 308 7.35 19.01 -3.19
C ILE A 308 7.10 20.49 -3.49
N PRO A 309 6.01 21.12 -2.98
CA PRO A 309 5.76 22.53 -3.17
C PRO A 309 6.90 23.37 -2.60
N LEU A 310 7.40 24.31 -3.38
CA LEU A 310 8.33 25.32 -2.91
C LEU A 310 7.60 26.37 -2.07
N ALA A 311 8.26 26.93 -1.09
CA ALA A 311 7.75 28.08 -0.38
C ALA A 311 7.99 29.36 -1.19
N GLU A 312 7.00 30.25 -1.24
CA GLU A 312 7.21 31.59 -1.77
C GLU A 312 8.14 32.38 -0.83
N GLY A 313 9.22 32.95 -1.36
CA GLY A 313 10.19 33.78 -0.64
C GLY A 313 11.57 33.11 -0.54
N GLN A 314 12.58 33.84 -0.91
CA GLN A 314 13.98 33.55 -0.60
C GLN A 314 14.14 33.52 0.93
N LEU A 315 14.84 32.51 1.45
CA LEU A 315 15.39 32.60 2.79
C LEU A 315 16.42 33.75 2.74
N ASP A 316 16.17 34.84 3.48
CA ASP A 316 17.24 35.80 3.79
C ASP A 316 18.37 34.99 4.45
N GLU A 317 19.58 35.13 3.91
CA GLU A 317 20.80 34.45 4.38
C GLU A 317 21.15 34.85 5.83
#